data_48a65354970b1af06cc0c63eef7818d9
#
_entry.id   48a65354970b1af06cc0c63eef7818d9
#
_cell.length_a   1.000
_cell.length_b   1.000
_cell.length_c   1.000
_cell.angle_alpha   90.00
_cell.angle_beta   90.00
_cell.angle_gamma   90.00
#
_symmetry.space_group_name_H-M   'P 1'
#
loop_
_entity.id
_entity.type
_entity.pdbx_description
1 polymer ?
#
loop_
_entity_poly.entity_id
_entity_poly.type
_entity_poly.pdbx_seq_one_letter_code
_entity_poly.pdbx_strand_id
1 'polypeptide(L)'
;FKHRTRWLIASLLLLSVVSLLYSNYLSFEDPRNNYYLLPSRAWELLLGVITFILFQTFFKNHFTYSSLGPLFLVIVLGCFLLFNPTVNHPSFISLVPVLSSCFLIVCLMSQTERASMQWLGSPIFVFIGNISFSLYLWHNVLVVILKSSGALDQIYLTLFVALGSVLLAFITWVLVEKPFMGQGMFSLSQMTVSTAYAATLVSCICLGVWGYFSLGFESNWLARQSANVARAYVLSSEASEYESVDHASECSFRENQFTDDLKNRVEACFTKYGKGTLVFGDSHAIGFW
;
A
#
# COMPACT_ATOMS: atom_id res chain seq x y z
N PHE A 1 -21.91 30.36 -6.46
CA PHE A 1 -20.61 29.66 -6.16
C PHE A 1 -20.73 28.82 -4.89
N LYS A 2 -21.10 29.37 -3.73
CA LYS A 2 -21.20 28.65 -2.44
C LYS A 2 -22.10 27.41 -2.45
N HIS A 3 -23.20 27.40 -3.21
CA HIS A 3 -24.11 26.26 -3.30
C HIS A 3 -23.44 25.06 -4.03
N ARG A 4 -22.76 25.32 -5.12
CA ARG A 4 -22.02 24.30 -5.90
C ARG A 4 -20.90 23.65 -5.08
N THR A 5 -20.19 24.46 -4.30
CA THR A 5 -19.12 23.95 -3.40
C THR A 5 -19.67 23.06 -2.28
N ARG A 6 -20.86 23.40 -1.73
CA ARG A 6 -21.49 22.53 -0.71
C ARG A 6 -21.89 21.17 -1.25
N TRP A 7 -22.46 21.11 -2.46
CA TRP A 7 -22.77 19.83 -3.10
C TRP A 7 -21.52 19.02 -3.42
N LEU A 8 -20.45 19.67 -3.86
CA LEU A 8 -19.17 19.02 -4.09
C LEU A 8 -18.64 18.40 -2.78
N ILE A 9 -18.62 19.16 -1.70
CA ILE A 9 -18.17 18.65 -0.40
C ILE A 9 -19.05 17.48 0.06
N ALA A 10 -20.38 17.61 -0.08
CA ALA A 10 -21.31 16.54 0.31
C ALA A 10 -21.08 15.25 -0.50
N SER A 11 -20.86 15.36 -1.81
CA SER A 11 -20.56 14.18 -2.63
C SER A 11 -19.23 13.53 -2.30
N LEU A 12 -18.18 14.33 -2.04
CA LEU A 12 -16.88 13.82 -1.62
C LEU A 12 -16.94 13.16 -0.25
N LEU A 13 -17.70 13.72 0.69
CA LEU A 13 -17.93 13.12 2.00
C LEU A 13 -18.67 11.78 1.89
N LEU A 14 -19.72 11.72 1.07
CA LEU A 14 -20.45 10.48 0.84
C LEU A 14 -19.54 9.40 0.26
N LEU A 15 -18.74 9.74 -0.75
CA LEU A 15 -17.77 8.82 -1.35
C LEU A 15 -16.71 8.38 -0.33
N SER A 16 -16.24 9.30 0.54
CA SER A 16 -15.28 8.95 1.60
C SER A 16 -15.88 7.95 2.59
N VAL A 17 -17.14 8.17 3.01
CA VAL A 17 -17.81 7.27 3.94
C VAL A 17 -18.01 5.88 3.32
N VAL A 18 -18.49 5.81 2.07
CA VAL A 18 -18.66 4.54 1.34
C VAL A 18 -17.32 3.81 1.23
N SER A 19 -16.26 4.51 0.82
CA SER A 19 -14.90 3.96 0.71
C SER A 19 -14.37 3.45 2.05
N LEU A 20 -14.58 4.19 3.16
CA LEU A 20 -14.17 3.78 4.50
C LEU A 20 -14.92 2.54 4.99
N LEU A 21 -16.24 2.49 4.78
CA LEU A 21 -17.04 1.31 5.15
C LEU A 21 -16.61 0.08 4.36
N TYR A 22 -16.36 0.24 3.06
CA TYR A 22 -15.82 -0.82 2.21
C TYR A 22 -14.44 -1.28 2.66
N SER A 23 -13.54 -0.34 2.98
CA SER A 23 -12.22 -0.64 3.54
C SER A 23 -12.30 -1.42 4.85
N ASN A 24 -13.19 -1.00 5.76
CA ASN A 24 -13.35 -1.71 7.02
C ASN A 24 -13.92 -3.12 6.84
N TYR A 25 -14.85 -3.30 5.91
CA TYR A 25 -15.37 -4.63 5.55
C TYR A 25 -14.25 -5.53 5.02
N LEU A 26 -13.49 -5.07 4.02
CA LEU A 26 -12.39 -5.83 3.43
C LEU A 26 -11.24 -6.09 4.42
N SER A 27 -11.09 -5.28 5.47
CA SER A 27 -10.03 -5.48 6.46
C SER A 27 -10.17 -6.81 7.23
N PHE A 28 -11.38 -7.37 7.28
CA PHE A 28 -11.65 -8.66 7.90
C PHE A 28 -11.74 -9.80 6.88
N GLU A 29 -12.29 -9.55 5.70
CA GLU A 29 -12.50 -10.58 4.68
C GLU A 29 -11.25 -10.84 3.83
N ASP A 30 -10.60 -9.77 3.35
CA ASP A 30 -9.44 -9.86 2.47
C ASP A 30 -8.47 -8.69 2.72
N PRO A 31 -7.63 -8.77 3.77
CA PRO A 31 -6.69 -7.70 4.12
C PRO A 31 -5.68 -7.39 3.01
N ARG A 32 -5.31 -8.40 2.19
CA ARG A 32 -4.35 -8.22 1.10
C ARG A 32 -4.93 -7.31 0.00
N ASN A 33 -6.11 -7.63 -0.50
CA ASN A 33 -6.77 -6.83 -1.52
C ASN A 33 -7.17 -5.46 -0.98
N ASN A 34 -7.60 -5.37 0.28
CA ASN A 34 -7.87 -4.10 0.94
C ASN A 34 -6.70 -3.12 0.85
N TYR A 35 -5.47 -3.60 1.00
CA TYR A 35 -4.27 -2.76 0.95
C TYR A 35 -3.99 -2.22 -0.47
N TYR A 36 -4.25 -3.00 -1.53
CA TYR A 36 -3.89 -2.63 -2.91
C TYR A 36 -5.01 -1.97 -3.70
N LEU A 37 -6.27 -2.16 -3.31
CA LEU A 37 -7.41 -1.61 -4.05
C LEU A 37 -7.57 -0.12 -3.79
N LEU A 38 -7.69 0.66 -4.88
CA LEU A 38 -7.97 2.09 -4.81
C LEU A 38 -9.30 2.43 -4.09
N PRO A 39 -10.42 1.73 -4.34
CA PRO A 39 -11.68 2.03 -3.68
C PRO A 39 -11.63 1.94 -2.15
N SER A 40 -10.82 1.05 -1.58
CA SER A 40 -10.68 0.90 -0.13
C SER A 40 -9.79 1.97 0.51
N ARG A 41 -8.97 2.68 -0.27
CA ARG A 41 -8.06 3.74 0.21
C ARG A 41 -8.47 5.14 -0.22
N ALA A 42 -9.47 5.25 -1.11
CA ALA A 42 -9.87 6.54 -1.66
C ALA A 42 -10.31 7.54 -0.58
N TRP A 43 -10.89 7.09 0.53
CA TRP A 43 -11.32 7.92 1.65
C TRP A 43 -10.17 8.71 2.30
N GLU A 44 -8.95 8.15 2.36
CA GLU A 44 -7.77 8.82 2.91
C GLU A 44 -7.43 10.07 2.07
N LEU A 45 -7.42 9.91 0.75
CA LEU A 45 -7.13 10.98 -0.20
C LEU A 45 -8.27 12.02 -0.23
N LEU A 46 -9.53 11.55 -0.24
CA LEU A 46 -10.71 12.40 -0.28
C LEU A 46 -10.80 13.28 0.97
N LEU A 47 -10.48 12.77 2.16
CA LEU A 47 -10.44 13.57 3.39
C LEU A 47 -9.40 14.70 3.30
N GLY A 48 -8.24 14.46 2.71
CA GLY A 48 -7.26 15.51 2.44
C GLY A 48 -7.79 16.61 1.52
N VAL A 49 -8.46 16.22 0.42
CA VAL A 49 -9.09 17.17 -0.52
C VAL A 49 -10.21 17.97 0.16
N ILE A 50 -11.07 17.29 0.92
CA ILE A 50 -12.17 17.94 1.67
C ILE A 50 -11.59 18.94 2.67
N THR A 51 -10.56 18.57 3.41
CA THR A 51 -9.88 19.43 4.37
C THR A 51 -9.36 20.70 3.71
N PHE A 52 -8.72 20.59 2.57
CA PHE A 52 -8.23 21.74 1.79
C PHE A 52 -9.37 22.65 1.34
N ILE A 53 -10.45 22.10 0.78
CA ILE A 53 -11.61 22.87 0.31
C ILE A 53 -12.29 23.58 1.47
N LEU A 54 -12.47 22.88 2.60
CA LEU A 54 -13.07 23.46 3.81
C LEU A 54 -12.24 24.62 4.35
N PHE A 55 -10.91 24.43 4.43
CA PHE A 55 -10.02 25.47 4.89
C PHE A 55 -10.09 26.71 3.99
N GLN A 56 -9.96 26.54 2.68
CA GLN A 56 -10.00 27.67 1.73
C GLN A 56 -11.34 28.40 1.71
N THR A 57 -12.45 27.68 1.91
CA THR A 57 -13.80 28.25 1.75
C THR A 57 -14.34 28.87 3.04
N PHE A 58 -14.07 28.24 4.19
CA PHE A 58 -14.74 28.57 5.44
C PHE A 58 -13.80 29.04 6.55
N PHE A 59 -12.56 28.56 6.60
CA PHE A 59 -11.70 28.73 7.78
C PHE A 59 -10.54 29.71 7.58
N LYS A 60 -10.25 30.13 6.35
CA LYS A 60 -9.07 30.97 6.04
C LYS A 60 -8.95 32.23 6.90
N ASN A 61 -10.06 32.81 7.34
CA ASN A 61 -10.10 34.07 8.11
C ASN A 61 -10.44 33.89 9.60
N HIS A 62 -10.75 32.66 10.04
CA HIS A 62 -11.32 32.42 11.38
C HIS A 62 -10.50 31.43 12.23
N PHE A 63 -9.48 30.79 11.66
CA PHE A 63 -8.75 29.75 12.39
C PHE A 63 -7.53 30.36 13.11
N THR A 64 -7.67 30.49 14.42
CA THR A 64 -6.64 31.06 15.30
C THR A 64 -6.02 30.02 16.25
N TYR A 65 -6.34 28.72 16.09
CA TYR A 65 -5.84 27.66 16.99
C TYR A 65 -4.45 27.19 16.56
N SER A 66 -3.48 28.00 16.87
CA SER A 66 -2.11 27.87 16.43
C SER A 66 -1.24 26.91 17.26
N SER A 67 -1.63 26.62 18.49
CA SER A 67 -0.78 25.83 19.41
C SER A 67 -0.98 24.31 19.34
N LEU A 68 -1.91 23.81 18.51
CA LEU A 68 -2.24 22.37 18.43
C LEU A 68 -1.43 21.59 17.38
N GLY A 69 -0.73 22.27 16.47
CA GLY A 69 0.08 21.62 15.42
C GLY A 69 1.07 20.58 15.95
N PRO A 70 1.90 20.91 16.97
CA PRO A 70 2.81 19.95 17.58
C PRO A 70 2.11 18.73 18.17
N LEU A 71 0.91 18.90 18.76
CA LEU A 71 0.12 17.80 19.29
C LEU A 71 -0.29 16.80 18.19
N PHE A 72 -0.82 17.30 17.07
CA PHE A 72 -1.20 16.44 15.95
C PHE A 72 0.00 15.76 15.31
N LEU A 73 1.16 16.42 15.25
CA LEU A 73 2.40 15.79 14.80
C LEU A 73 2.80 14.64 15.73
N VAL A 74 2.75 14.85 17.06
CA VAL A 74 3.05 13.81 18.04
C VAL A 74 2.09 12.64 17.92
N ILE A 75 0.79 12.88 17.67
CA ILE A 75 -0.18 11.81 17.45
C ILE A 75 0.17 11.00 16.19
N VAL A 76 0.48 11.66 15.07
CA VAL A 76 0.88 10.98 13.83
C VAL A 76 2.12 10.12 14.07
N LEU A 77 3.17 10.68 14.69
CA LEU A 77 4.39 9.94 15.00
C LEU A 77 4.13 8.80 15.99
N GLY A 78 3.27 9.02 16.99
CA GLY A 78 2.84 8.00 17.93
C GLY A 78 2.12 6.83 17.25
N CYS A 79 1.27 7.10 16.27
CA CYS A 79 0.63 6.06 15.48
C CYS A 79 1.65 5.19 14.74
N PHE A 80 2.71 5.76 14.18
CA PHE A 80 3.78 4.99 13.53
C PHE A 80 4.51 4.05 14.50
N LEU A 81 4.67 4.45 15.76
CA LEU A 81 5.36 3.66 16.76
C LEU A 81 4.45 2.59 17.41
N LEU A 82 3.17 2.89 17.55
CA LEU A 82 2.21 2.04 18.28
C LEU A 82 1.46 1.06 17.37
N PHE A 83 1.38 1.32 16.06
CA PHE A 83 0.71 0.42 15.14
C PHE A 83 1.56 -0.82 14.90
N ASN A 84 1.05 -1.95 15.38
CA ASN A 84 1.66 -3.25 15.21
C ASN A 84 1.29 -3.81 13.82
N PRO A 85 2.19 -4.57 13.13
CA PRO A 85 1.89 -5.28 11.89
C PRO A 85 0.69 -6.23 11.95
N THR A 86 0.25 -6.63 13.14
CA THR A 86 -0.93 -7.48 13.36
C THR A 86 -2.26 -6.76 13.17
N VAL A 87 -2.25 -5.42 13.11
CA VAL A 87 -3.48 -4.63 12.90
C VAL A 87 -3.78 -4.52 11.43
N ASN A 88 -4.98 -4.94 11.03
CA ASN A 88 -5.43 -4.89 9.65
C ASN A 88 -5.60 -3.43 9.19
N HIS A 89 -4.80 -3.01 8.24
CA HIS A 89 -4.86 -1.69 7.62
C HIS A 89 -5.13 -1.82 6.11
N PRO A 90 -5.86 -0.85 5.54
CA PRO A 90 -6.63 0.25 6.11
C PRO A 90 -7.93 -0.21 6.79
N SER A 91 -8.35 0.49 7.86
CA SER A 91 -9.56 0.22 8.63
C SER A 91 -9.98 1.46 9.42
N PHE A 92 -11.00 1.39 10.28
CA PHE A 92 -11.37 2.51 11.17
C PHE A 92 -10.22 3.01 12.05
N ILE A 93 -9.26 2.16 12.41
CA ILE A 93 -8.09 2.58 13.20
C ILE A 93 -7.24 3.59 12.43
N SER A 94 -7.19 3.49 11.10
CA SER A 94 -6.48 4.42 10.24
C SER A 94 -7.08 5.84 10.23
N LEU A 95 -8.30 6.03 10.75
CA LEU A 95 -8.88 7.38 10.92
C LEU A 95 -8.04 8.26 11.85
N VAL A 96 -7.41 7.70 12.87
CA VAL A 96 -6.63 8.48 13.84
C VAL A 96 -5.46 9.20 13.15
N PRO A 97 -4.54 8.52 12.45
CA PRO A 97 -3.44 9.20 11.76
C PRO A 97 -3.93 10.08 10.59
N VAL A 98 -4.96 9.67 9.86
CA VAL A 98 -5.48 10.46 8.72
C VAL A 98 -6.10 11.77 9.19
N LEU A 99 -6.98 11.75 10.19
CA LEU A 99 -7.58 12.97 10.73
C LEU A 99 -6.53 13.85 11.40
N SER A 100 -5.59 13.27 12.15
CA SER A 100 -4.48 14.02 12.74
C SER A 100 -3.63 14.71 11.68
N SER A 101 -3.37 14.05 10.56
CA SER A 101 -2.66 14.65 9.41
C SER A 101 -3.48 15.78 8.77
N CYS A 102 -4.79 15.62 8.62
CA CYS A 102 -5.69 16.65 8.12
C CYS A 102 -5.67 17.90 9.03
N PHE A 103 -5.76 17.71 10.34
CA PHE A 103 -5.67 18.82 11.31
C PHE A 103 -4.29 19.47 11.32
N LEU A 104 -3.22 18.68 11.22
CA LEU A 104 -1.86 19.21 11.09
C LEU A 104 -1.72 20.10 9.86
N ILE A 105 -2.25 19.67 8.70
CA ILE A 105 -2.26 20.49 7.47
C ILE A 105 -3.02 21.81 7.70
N VAL A 106 -4.18 21.77 8.32
CA VAL A 106 -4.96 22.98 8.64
C VAL A 106 -4.16 23.92 9.53
N CYS A 107 -3.50 23.40 10.56
CA CYS A 107 -2.62 24.19 11.44
C CYS A 107 -1.49 24.86 10.64
N LEU A 108 -0.80 24.09 9.79
CA LEU A 108 0.31 24.61 8.97
C LEU A 108 -0.14 25.63 7.90
N MET A 109 -1.36 25.53 7.42
CA MET A 109 -1.94 26.49 6.48
C MET A 109 -2.37 27.80 7.17
N SER A 110 -2.55 27.80 8.48
CA SER A 110 -2.87 28.99 9.28
C SER A 110 -1.65 29.89 9.41
N GLN A 111 -1.85 31.21 9.21
CA GLN A 111 -0.75 32.19 9.28
C GLN A 111 -0.11 32.27 10.67
N THR A 112 -0.80 31.83 11.69
CA THR A 112 -0.40 32.01 13.11
C THR A 112 0.59 30.92 13.58
N GLU A 113 0.64 29.76 12.91
CA GLU A 113 1.52 28.62 13.28
C GLU A 113 2.94 28.71 12.75
N ARG A 114 3.20 29.66 11.86
CA ARG A 114 4.54 29.77 11.26
C ARG A 114 5.68 29.83 12.26
N ALA A 115 5.42 30.30 13.50
CA ALA A 115 6.47 30.43 14.50
C ALA A 115 6.86 29.10 15.19
N SER A 116 5.90 28.23 15.53
CA SER A 116 6.16 27.00 16.30
C SER A 116 6.65 25.82 15.43
N MET A 117 6.33 25.81 14.13
CA MET A 117 6.64 24.72 13.21
C MET A 117 7.47 25.15 11.99
N GLN A 118 8.15 26.30 12.07
CA GLN A 118 9.01 26.80 10.98
C GLN A 118 10.07 25.80 10.52
N TRP A 119 10.53 24.94 11.43
CA TRP A 119 11.51 23.91 11.13
C TRP A 119 11.02 22.88 10.12
N LEU A 120 9.70 22.60 10.01
CA LEU A 120 9.12 21.77 8.94
C LEU A 120 9.23 22.43 7.56
N GLY A 121 9.30 23.76 7.50
CA GLY A 121 9.58 24.52 6.28
C GLY A 121 11.07 24.61 5.94
N SER A 122 11.96 23.96 6.68
CA SER A 122 13.40 24.00 6.37
C SER A 122 13.68 23.29 5.04
N PRO A 123 14.73 23.67 4.33
CA PRO A 123 15.05 23.12 3.01
C PRO A 123 15.15 21.58 2.99
N ILE A 124 15.59 20.97 4.09
CA ILE A 124 15.74 19.53 4.22
C ILE A 124 14.37 18.83 4.20
N PHE A 125 13.41 19.28 5.03
CA PHE A 125 12.07 18.68 5.07
C PHE A 125 11.29 18.94 3.79
N VAL A 126 11.40 20.14 3.22
CA VAL A 126 10.80 20.47 1.92
C VAL A 126 11.40 19.61 0.81
N PHE A 127 12.70 19.37 0.81
CA PHE A 127 13.35 18.47 -0.15
C PHE A 127 12.84 17.05 -0.02
N ILE A 128 12.80 16.50 1.21
CA ILE A 128 12.26 15.14 1.46
C ILE A 128 10.80 15.05 1.00
N GLY A 129 10.00 16.06 1.31
CA GLY A 129 8.60 16.12 0.85
C GLY A 129 8.48 16.10 -0.67
N ASN A 130 9.30 16.86 -1.37
CA ASN A 130 9.28 16.92 -2.83
C ASN A 130 9.64 15.59 -3.50
N ILE A 131 10.57 14.83 -2.95
CA ILE A 131 10.97 13.52 -3.51
C ILE A 131 10.17 12.34 -2.95
N SER A 132 9.30 12.56 -1.96
CA SER A 132 8.65 11.49 -1.17
C SER A 132 7.84 10.52 -2.01
N PHE A 133 7.11 11.01 -3.01
CA PHE A 133 6.32 10.18 -3.92
C PHE A 133 7.20 9.23 -4.76
N SER A 134 8.20 9.78 -5.43
CA SER A 134 9.17 8.98 -6.18
C SER A 134 9.97 8.05 -5.28
N LEU A 135 10.29 8.48 -4.04
CA LEU A 135 10.98 7.65 -3.06
C LEU A 135 10.16 6.41 -2.68
N TYR A 136 8.86 6.60 -2.44
CA TYR A 136 7.95 5.49 -2.15
C TYR A 136 7.89 4.48 -3.31
N LEU A 137 7.79 4.95 -4.54
CA LEU A 137 7.74 4.06 -5.71
C LEU A 137 9.03 3.27 -5.88
N TRP A 138 10.19 3.93 -5.87
CA TRP A 138 11.48 3.27 -6.07
C TRP A 138 11.84 2.33 -4.91
N HIS A 139 11.54 2.73 -3.68
CA HIS A 139 11.76 1.88 -2.51
C HIS A 139 11.03 0.53 -2.66
N ASN A 140 9.75 0.54 -3.02
CA ASN A 140 9.00 -0.68 -3.21
C ASN A 140 9.58 -1.58 -4.31
N VAL A 141 9.95 -1.01 -5.45
CA VAL A 141 10.54 -1.77 -6.57
C VAL A 141 11.85 -2.43 -6.13
N LEU A 142 12.75 -1.67 -5.50
CA LEU A 142 14.04 -2.19 -5.07
C LEU A 142 13.92 -3.25 -3.96
N VAL A 143 12.99 -3.08 -3.02
CA VAL A 143 12.70 -4.08 -1.99
C VAL A 143 12.20 -5.38 -2.60
N VAL A 144 11.28 -5.32 -3.58
CA VAL A 144 10.77 -6.52 -4.27
C VAL A 144 11.90 -7.24 -5.01
N ILE A 145 12.75 -6.51 -5.74
CA ILE A 145 13.92 -7.09 -6.43
C ILE A 145 14.86 -7.78 -5.44
N LEU A 146 15.13 -7.13 -4.30
CA LEU A 146 16.02 -7.69 -3.29
C LEU A 146 15.42 -8.92 -2.61
N LYS A 147 14.11 -8.90 -2.34
CA LYS A 147 13.38 -10.07 -1.81
C LYS A 147 13.46 -11.26 -2.75
N SER A 148 13.26 -11.04 -4.03
CA SER A 148 13.30 -12.11 -5.03
C SER A 148 14.68 -12.74 -5.20
N SER A 149 15.75 -12.02 -4.83
CA SER A 149 17.13 -12.53 -4.85
C SER A 149 17.55 -13.27 -3.57
N GLY A 150 16.69 -13.34 -2.53
CA GLY A 150 16.97 -13.97 -1.25
C GLY A 150 18.01 -13.24 -0.39
N ALA A 151 18.33 -11.99 -0.70
CA ALA A 151 19.48 -11.25 -0.14
C ALA A 151 19.10 -10.23 0.95
N LEU A 152 17.85 -10.23 1.45
CA LEU A 152 17.35 -9.23 2.42
C LEU A 152 18.03 -9.29 3.80
N ASP A 153 18.61 -10.43 4.18
CA ASP A 153 19.19 -10.61 5.51
C ASP A 153 20.54 -9.90 5.68
N GLN A 154 21.03 -9.24 4.63
CA GLN A 154 22.31 -8.57 4.65
C GLN A 154 22.14 -7.05 4.82
N ILE A 155 22.57 -6.51 5.95
CA ILE A 155 22.43 -5.10 6.32
C ILE A 155 22.95 -4.12 5.25
N TYR A 156 24.06 -4.46 4.60
CA TYR A 156 24.63 -3.62 3.53
C TYR A 156 23.73 -3.54 2.28
N LEU A 157 22.99 -4.60 1.95
CA LEU A 157 22.03 -4.56 0.85
C LEU A 157 20.79 -3.73 1.19
N THR A 158 20.35 -3.78 2.44
CA THR A 158 19.27 -2.89 2.94
C THR A 158 19.68 -1.43 2.86
N LEU A 159 20.93 -1.11 3.26
CA LEU A 159 21.47 0.25 3.12
C LEU A 159 21.60 0.66 1.64
N PHE A 160 22.04 -0.26 0.78
CA PHE A 160 22.11 -0.01 -0.68
C PHE A 160 20.71 0.30 -1.27
N VAL A 161 19.68 -0.44 -0.87
CA VAL A 161 18.29 -0.15 -1.28
C VAL A 161 17.84 1.23 -0.79
N ALA A 162 18.12 1.57 0.45
CA ALA A 162 17.75 2.87 1.00
C ALA A 162 18.42 4.03 0.24
N LEU A 163 19.73 3.97 0.05
CA LEU A 163 20.48 5.00 -0.69
C LEU A 163 20.12 5.02 -2.17
N GLY A 164 19.97 3.86 -2.79
CA GLY A 164 19.54 3.71 -4.19
C GLY A 164 18.16 4.30 -4.42
N SER A 165 17.22 4.08 -3.50
CA SER A 165 15.87 4.65 -3.57
C SER A 165 15.91 6.19 -3.53
N VAL A 166 16.71 6.77 -2.66
CA VAL A 166 16.86 8.24 -2.55
C VAL A 166 17.48 8.81 -3.83
N LEU A 167 18.52 8.16 -4.35
CA LEU A 167 19.18 8.61 -5.61
C LEU A 167 18.21 8.55 -6.79
N LEU A 168 17.51 7.43 -6.98
CA LEU A 168 16.55 7.26 -8.07
C LEU A 168 15.37 8.22 -7.93
N ALA A 169 14.87 8.42 -6.70
CA ALA A 169 13.82 9.39 -6.43
C ALA A 169 14.24 10.82 -6.79
N PHE A 170 15.47 11.22 -6.43
CA PHE A 170 16.01 12.52 -6.77
C PHE A 170 16.14 12.71 -8.29
N ILE A 171 16.67 11.71 -9.00
CA ILE A 171 16.80 11.73 -10.46
C ILE A 171 15.40 11.87 -11.10
N THR A 172 14.44 11.07 -10.67
CA THR A 172 13.06 11.13 -11.18
C THR A 172 12.41 12.49 -10.90
N TRP A 173 12.59 13.03 -9.71
CA TRP A 173 12.08 14.35 -9.37
C TRP A 173 12.65 15.46 -10.26
N VAL A 174 13.95 15.45 -10.51
CA VAL A 174 14.62 16.47 -11.33
C VAL A 174 14.26 16.34 -12.82
N LEU A 175 14.28 15.11 -13.35
CA LEU A 175 14.12 14.87 -14.79
C LEU A 175 12.67 14.73 -15.25
N VAL A 176 11.78 14.27 -14.34
CA VAL A 176 10.38 14.00 -14.69
C VAL A 176 9.46 14.99 -13.97
N GLU A 177 9.44 15.00 -12.64
CA GLU A 177 8.41 15.74 -11.92
C GLU A 177 8.53 17.26 -12.09
N LYS A 178 9.72 17.83 -11.92
CA LYS A 178 9.95 19.28 -12.08
C LYS A 178 9.54 19.83 -13.44
N PRO A 179 9.91 19.21 -14.58
CA PRO A 179 9.49 19.68 -15.90
C PRO A 179 7.97 19.68 -16.07
N PHE A 180 7.28 18.64 -15.54
CA PHE A 180 5.83 18.55 -15.63
C PHE A 180 5.10 19.55 -14.73
N MET A 181 5.71 19.98 -13.60
CA MET A 181 5.18 21.04 -12.74
C MET A 181 5.47 22.46 -13.28
N GLY A 182 6.09 22.58 -14.45
CA GLY A 182 6.49 23.89 -15.01
C GLY A 182 7.63 24.59 -14.26
N GLN A 183 8.33 23.88 -13.39
CA GLN A 183 9.44 24.41 -12.57
C GLN A 183 10.81 23.92 -13.03
N GLY A 184 10.88 23.19 -14.12
CA GLY A 184 12.13 22.63 -14.66
C GLY A 184 12.89 23.57 -15.58
N MET A 185 14.13 23.18 -15.94
CA MET A 185 14.95 23.85 -16.95
C MET A 185 14.29 23.91 -18.34
N PHE A 186 13.36 22.99 -18.61
CA PHE A 186 12.57 22.92 -19.82
C PHE A 186 11.10 23.18 -19.46
N SER A 187 10.61 24.40 -19.76
CA SER A 187 9.18 24.69 -19.67
C SER A 187 8.45 24.01 -20.84
N LEU A 188 7.81 22.88 -20.57
CA LEU A 188 6.99 22.19 -21.56
C LEU A 188 5.67 22.95 -21.74
N SER A 189 5.18 23.04 -22.99
CA SER A 189 3.88 23.61 -23.25
C SER A 189 2.76 22.75 -22.62
N GLN A 190 1.64 23.35 -22.23
CA GLN A 190 0.51 22.60 -21.68
C GLN A 190 0.04 21.47 -22.62
N MET A 191 0.10 21.70 -23.91
CA MET A 191 -0.28 20.72 -24.92
C MET A 191 0.68 19.53 -24.95
N THR A 192 2.00 19.78 -24.85
CA THR A 192 3.01 18.71 -24.73
C THR A 192 2.86 17.90 -23.46
N VAL A 193 2.55 18.55 -22.34
CA VAL A 193 2.31 17.89 -21.05
C VAL A 193 1.07 16.98 -21.13
N SER A 194 -0.06 17.48 -21.67
CA SER A 194 -1.29 16.69 -21.77
C SER A 194 -1.16 15.51 -22.74
N THR A 195 -0.45 15.66 -23.86
CA THR A 195 -0.18 14.56 -24.79
C THR A 195 0.74 13.52 -24.19
N ALA A 196 1.76 13.93 -23.43
CA ALA A 196 2.66 13.01 -22.73
C ALA A 196 1.89 12.20 -21.67
N TYR A 197 1.00 12.83 -20.89
CA TYR A 197 0.14 12.12 -19.92
C TYR A 197 -0.77 11.11 -20.64
N ALA A 198 -1.45 11.51 -21.70
CA ALA A 198 -2.32 10.63 -22.46
C ALA A 198 -1.54 9.42 -23.02
N ALA A 199 -0.38 9.66 -23.62
CA ALA A 199 0.47 8.60 -24.17
C ALA A 199 0.97 7.64 -23.08
N THR A 200 1.40 8.17 -21.93
CA THR A 200 1.84 7.35 -20.79
C THR A 200 0.68 6.51 -20.26
N LEU A 201 -0.50 7.10 -20.07
CA LEU A 201 -1.69 6.38 -19.60
C LEU A 201 -2.07 5.24 -20.54
N VAL A 202 -2.12 5.51 -21.86
CA VAL A 202 -2.41 4.49 -22.86
C VAL A 202 -1.36 3.38 -22.83
N SER A 203 -0.08 3.73 -22.74
CA SER A 203 1.02 2.75 -22.66
C SER A 203 0.87 1.87 -21.41
N CYS A 204 0.58 2.45 -20.24
CA CYS A 204 0.37 1.69 -19.00
C CYS A 204 -0.84 0.75 -19.11
N ILE A 205 -1.95 1.21 -19.72
CA ILE A 205 -3.14 0.38 -19.94
C ILE A 205 -2.78 -0.78 -20.89
N CYS A 206 -2.11 -0.51 -22.01
CA CYS A 206 -1.71 -1.54 -22.97
C CYS A 206 -0.79 -2.58 -22.33
N LEU A 207 0.21 -2.15 -21.53
CA LEU A 207 1.12 -3.04 -20.82
C LEU A 207 0.38 -3.86 -19.75
N GLY A 208 -0.56 -3.26 -19.03
CA GLY A 208 -1.38 -3.95 -18.03
C GLY A 208 -2.28 -5.01 -18.67
N VAL A 209 -2.95 -4.65 -19.76
CA VAL A 209 -3.80 -5.57 -20.54
C VAL A 209 -2.97 -6.71 -21.12
N TRP A 210 -1.80 -6.39 -21.71
CA TRP A 210 -0.90 -7.41 -22.23
C TRP A 210 -0.38 -8.33 -21.12
N GLY A 211 0.03 -7.79 -19.99
CA GLY A 211 0.44 -8.58 -18.82
C GLY A 211 -0.68 -9.50 -18.31
N TYR A 212 -1.92 -9.00 -18.26
CA TYR A 212 -3.08 -9.79 -17.86
C TYR A 212 -3.34 -10.97 -18.81
N PHE A 213 -3.40 -10.73 -20.14
CA PHE A 213 -3.60 -11.79 -21.11
C PHE A 213 -2.42 -12.76 -21.23
N SER A 214 -1.21 -12.33 -20.86
CA SER A 214 -0.01 -13.16 -20.83
C SER A 214 0.16 -13.92 -19.50
N LEU A 215 -0.85 -13.91 -18.61
CA LEU A 215 -0.76 -14.47 -17.26
C LEU A 215 0.53 -14.06 -16.52
N GLY A 216 0.88 -12.76 -16.61
CA GLY A 216 2.12 -12.25 -16.03
C GLY A 216 3.40 -12.79 -16.65
N PHE A 217 3.35 -13.24 -17.90
CA PHE A 217 4.47 -13.89 -18.62
C PHE A 217 4.91 -15.23 -17.98
N GLU A 218 3.99 -15.91 -17.32
CA GLU A 218 4.22 -17.16 -16.62
C GLU A 218 4.97 -18.20 -17.47
N SER A 219 4.55 -18.40 -18.72
CA SER A 219 5.20 -19.35 -19.64
C SER A 219 6.68 -19.00 -19.91
N ASN A 220 7.00 -17.71 -20.04
CA ASN A 220 8.36 -17.24 -20.23
C ASN A 220 9.21 -17.39 -18.98
N TRP A 221 8.58 -17.21 -17.81
CA TRP A 221 9.25 -17.41 -16.52
C TRP A 221 9.53 -18.88 -16.27
N LEU A 222 8.54 -19.75 -16.46
CA LEU A 222 8.67 -21.22 -16.30
C LEU A 222 9.75 -21.79 -17.22
N ALA A 223 9.83 -21.32 -18.48
CA ALA A 223 10.84 -21.77 -19.43
C ALA A 223 12.30 -21.46 -18.99
N ARG A 224 12.49 -20.51 -18.08
CA ARG A 224 13.80 -20.12 -17.55
C ARG A 224 14.14 -20.79 -16.22
N GLN A 225 13.19 -21.50 -15.60
CA GLN A 225 13.39 -22.18 -14.33
C GLN A 225 13.97 -23.60 -14.53
N SER A 226 14.60 -24.11 -13.47
CA SER A 226 14.98 -25.53 -13.45
C SER A 226 13.73 -26.43 -13.50
N ALA A 227 13.85 -27.62 -14.06
CA ALA A 227 12.73 -28.56 -14.20
C ALA A 227 12.03 -28.85 -12.86
N ASN A 228 12.77 -28.87 -11.76
CA ASN A 228 12.22 -29.09 -10.42
C ASN A 228 11.35 -27.92 -9.94
N VAL A 229 11.81 -26.68 -10.17
CA VAL A 229 11.06 -25.46 -9.79
C VAL A 229 9.81 -25.32 -10.65
N ALA A 230 9.92 -25.54 -11.96
CA ALA A 230 8.78 -25.50 -12.87
C ALA A 230 7.72 -26.54 -12.47
N ARG A 231 8.15 -27.75 -12.13
CA ARG A 231 7.24 -28.83 -11.70
C ARG A 231 6.57 -28.52 -10.36
N ALA A 232 7.34 -27.97 -9.39
CA ALA A 232 6.79 -27.55 -8.10
C ALA A 232 5.74 -26.45 -8.26
N TYR A 233 5.97 -25.49 -9.15
CA TYR A 233 5.00 -24.41 -9.45
C TYR A 233 3.71 -24.98 -10.05
N VAL A 234 3.80 -25.87 -11.05
CA VAL A 234 2.61 -26.49 -11.65
C VAL A 234 1.84 -27.28 -10.60
N LEU A 235 2.51 -28.07 -9.77
CA LEU A 235 1.87 -28.84 -8.70
C LEU A 235 1.20 -27.92 -7.66
N SER A 236 1.80 -26.77 -7.33
CA SER A 236 1.20 -25.81 -6.40
C SER A 236 -0.03 -25.11 -6.98
N SER A 237 -0.05 -24.82 -8.29
CA SER A 237 -1.21 -24.25 -8.97
C SER A 237 -2.36 -25.26 -9.08
N GLU A 238 -2.07 -26.51 -9.38
CA GLU A 238 -3.05 -27.59 -9.38
C GLU A 238 -3.61 -27.83 -7.95
N ALA A 239 -2.76 -27.80 -6.92
CA ALA A 239 -3.20 -27.96 -5.54
C ALA A 239 -4.12 -26.81 -5.08
N SER A 240 -3.87 -25.57 -5.52
CA SER A 240 -4.74 -24.43 -5.18
C SER A 240 -6.15 -24.55 -5.80
N GLU A 241 -6.28 -25.21 -6.93
CA GLU A 241 -7.57 -25.50 -7.55
C GLU A 241 -8.33 -26.61 -6.78
N TYR A 242 -7.59 -27.52 -6.15
CA TYR A 242 -8.15 -28.57 -5.28
C TYR A 242 -8.55 -28.06 -3.87
N GLU A 243 -7.98 -26.97 -3.41
CA GLU A 243 -8.27 -26.37 -2.07
C GLU A 243 -9.72 -25.87 -1.95
N SER A 244 -10.44 -25.74 -3.06
CA SER A 244 -11.87 -25.43 -3.07
C SER A 244 -12.76 -26.65 -2.69
N VAL A 245 -12.20 -27.82 -2.51
CA VAL A 245 -12.93 -29.00 -2.03
C VAL A 245 -12.77 -29.08 -0.50
N ASP A 246 -13.85 -28.90 0.20
CA ASP A 246 -14.06 -28.72 1.65
C ASP A 246 -13.51 -29.85 2.59
N HIS A 247 -12.62 -30.70 2.09
CA HIS A 247 -12.02 -31.82 2.82
C HIS A 247 -10.74 -31.46 3.58
N ALA A 248 -10.10 -30.34 3.25
CA ALA A 248 -8.86 -29.91 3.89
C ALA A 248 -9.05 -29.49 5.36
N SER A 249 -10.25 -29.02 5.72
CA SER A 249 -10.54 -28.52 7.08
C SER A 249 -10.62 -29.64 8.14
N GLU A 250 -11.08 -30.84 7.77
CA GLU A 250 -11.25 -31.95 8.72
C GLU A 250 -9.93 -32.66 9.06
N CYS A 251 -8.95 -32.67 8.14
CA CYS A 251 -7.66 -33.33 8.29
C CYS A 251 -6.47 -32.36 8.43
N SER A 252 -6.75 -31.08 8.71
CA SER A 252 -5.77 -30.07 9.03
C SER A 252 -5.66 -29.89 10.55
N PHE A 253 -4.50 -30.20 11.11
CA PHE A 253 -4.24 -30.15 12.54
C PHE A 253 -3.18 -29.09 12.86
N ARG A 254 -3.46 -28.18 13.80
CA ARG A 254 -2.51 -27.15 14.28
C ARG A 254 -2.12 -27.49 15.69
N GLU A 255 -1.09 -28.32 15.84
CA GLU A 255 -0.58 -28.69 17.14
C GLU A 255 0.95 -28.59 17.19
N ASN A 256 1.47 -28.08 18.30
CA ASN A 256 2.92 -27.87 18.50
C ASN A 256 3.64 -29.12 19.05
N GLN A 257 2.91 -30.19 19.41
CA GLN A 257 3.45 -31.42 19.99
C GLN A 257 2.71 -32.66 19.47
N PHE A 258 3.44 -33.74 19.29
CA PHE A 258 2.86 -35.04 18.98
C PHE A 258 2.19 -35.63 20.22
N THR A 259 0.85 -35.64 20.22
CA THR A 259 0.03 -36.23 21.27
C THR A 259 -0.66 -37.48 20.76
N ASP A 260 -1.09 -38.38 21.66
CA ASP A 260 -1.86 -39.57 21.29
C ASP A 260 -3.23 -39.19 20.67
N ASP A 261 -3.77 -38.02 21.02
CA ASP A 261 -4.98 -37.48 20.41
C ASP A 261 -4.75 -37.12 18.94
N LEU A 262 -3.65 -36.44 18.62
CA LEU A 262 -3.28 -36.13 17.24
C LEU A 262 -3.12 -37.41 16.41
N LYS A 263 -2.49 -38.44 16.97
CA LYS A 263 -2.32 -39.74 16.32
C LYS A 263 -3.67 -40.37 15.97
N ASN A 264 -4.61 -40.39 16.91
CA ASN A 264 -5.95 -40.95 16.70
C ASN A 264 -6.72 -40.20 15.62
N ARG A 265 -6.61 -38.87 15.59
CA ARG A 265 -7.25 -38.00 14.59
C ARG A 265 -6.65 -38.21 13.20
N VAL A 266 -5.34 -38.37 13.07
CA VAL A 266 -4.66 -38.71 11.83
C VAL A 266 -5.09 -40.11 11.33
N GLU A 267 -5.17 -41.12 12.21
CA GLU A 267 -5.65 -42.47 11.86
C GLU A 267 -7.13 -42.46 11.42
N ALA A 268 -7.96 -41.64 12.03
CA ALA A 268 -9.33 -41.44 11.62
C ALA A 268 -9.44 -40.84 10.20
N CYS A 269 -8.57 -39.88 9.86
CA CYS A 269 -8.47 -39.32 8.52
C CYS A 269 -8.03 -40.36 7.49
N PHE A 270 -7.03 -41.17 7.79
CA PHE A 270 -6.62 -42.27 6.89
C PHE A 270 -7.71 -43.33 6.71
N THR A 271 -8.47 -43.59 7.76
CA THR A 271 -9.61 -44.53 7.69
C THR A 271 -10.74 -43.98 6.83
N LYS A 272 -11.01 -42.68 6.90
CA LYS A 272 -12.12 -42.04 6.17
C LYS A 272 -11.79 -41.78 4.69
N TYR A 273 -10.56 -41.33 4.40
CA TYR A 273 -10.17 -40.85 3.07
C TYR A 273 -9.16 -41.74 2.34
N GLY A 274 -8.68 -42.81 2.98
CA GLY A 274 -7.70 -43.72 2.41
C GLY A 274 -6.27 -43.29 2.61
N LYS A 275 -5.35 -43.84 1.82
CA LYS A 275 -3.91 -43.55 1.90
C LYS A 275 -3.65 -42.14 1.34
N GLY A 276 -3.04 -41.28 2.13
CA GLY A 276 -2.62 -39.93 1.78
C GLY A 276 -1.17 -39.64 2.13
N THR A 277 -0.70 -38.47 1.78
CA THR A 277 0.61 -37.93 2.17
C THR A 277 0.42 -37.03 3.37
N LEU A 278 1.16 -37.29 4.45
CA LEU A 278 1.19 -36.44 5.64
C LEU A 278 2.25 -35.37 5.45
N VAL A 279 1.85 -34.11 5.49
CA VAL A 279 2.76 -32.96 5.38
C VAL A 279 2.89 -32.28 6.73
N PHE A 280 4.12 -32.18 7.22
CA PHE A 280 4.46 -31.46 8.44
C PHE A 280 5.16 -30.17 8.08
N GLY A 281 4.81 -29.07 8.74
CA GLY A 281 5.47 -27.80 8.55
C GLY A 281 4.84 -26.67 9.35
N ASP A 282 5.41 -25.48 9.21
CA ASP A 282 4.87 -24.25 9.75
C ASP A 282 3.74 -23.68 8.86
N SER A 283 3.39 -22.42 9.06
CA SER A 283 2.36 -21.73 8.26
C SER A 283 2.64 -21.74 6.74
N HIS A 284 3.86 -22.02 6.30
CA HIS A 284 4.20 -22.13 4.88
C HIS A 284 3.88 -23.51 4.32
N ALA A 285 3.85 -24.57 5.14
CA ALA A 285 3.44 -25.89 4.70
C ALA A 285 1.95 -25.98 4.34
N ILE A 286 1.11 -25.09 4.90
CA ILE A 286 -0.32 -24.99 4.58
C ILE A 286 -0.58 -24.55 3.13
N GLY A 287 0.37 -23.85 2.52
CA GLY A 287 0.28 -23.45 1.11
C GLY A 287 0.65 -24.56 0.08
N PHE A 288 0.93 -25.78 0.53
CA PHE A 288 1.24 -26.94 -0.31
C PHE A 288 0.13 -27.99 -0.37
N TRP A 289 -1.03 -27.69 0.19
CA TRP A 289 -2.24 -28.55 0.14
C TRP A 289 -3.19 -28.09 -0.91
#